data_4fa4ac23b125ab1ee16e2259c3670ade
#
_entry.id   4fa4ac23b125ab1ee16e2259c3670ade
#
_cell.length_a   1.000
_cell.length_b   1.000
_cell.length_c   1.000
_cell.angle_alpha   90.00
_cell.angle_beta   90.00
_cell.angle_gamma   90.00
#
_symmetry.space_group_name_H-M   'P 1'
#
loop_
_entity.id
_entity.type
_entity.pdbx_description
1 polymer ?
#
loop_
_entity_poly.entity_id
_entity_poly.type
_entity_poly.pdbx_seq_one_letter_code
_entity_poly.pdbx_strand_id
1 'polypeptide(L)'
;MGIIVNTPDGRIIETGDFKFDLSPVANPADYQIMSFLGETGVDLLMSDSTNAEVPTFSISEKTVAGQVQEEFRKTEGRIIVATFASNIHRVQQIVEAAVKFNRKILVYGRSMVNNIDVARKMGYIKCPDRFFIKNDEAKHLPDNEILILCTGSQGEALAALNRIANGTHRQIKIKPGDTVLFSSNPIPGNQSSVSRLINKLYRSGARVLENSMISNLHTSGHASQEEQKLMMLLTKPKYFFPVHGEHKMLCIHKKLYEEVGGKPDHAFVLSNGDCLCLKDHEIFQTRSV
;
A
#
# COMPACT_ATOMS: atom_id res chain seq x y z
N MET A 1 0.14 -11.27 -5.17
CA MET A 1 0.49 -12.61 -5.74
C MET A 1 -0.72 -13.07 -6.52
N GLY A 2 -0.60 -13.32 -7.83
CA GLY A 2 -1.68 -13.85 -8.66
C GLY A 2 -1.73 -15.37 -8.63
N ILE A 3 -2.90 -15.91 -8.96
CA ILE A 3 -3.16 -17.36 -9.01
C ILE A 3 -3.57 -17.73 -10.44
N ILE A 4 -3.03 -18.81 -10.96
CA ILE A 4 -3.39 -19.38 -12.26
C ILE A 4 -4.00 -20.74 -12.01
N VAL A 5 -5.23 -20.92 -12.46
CA VAL A 5 -5.97 -22.19 -12.36
C VAL A 5 -6.14 -22.74 -13.77
N ASN A 6 -5.55 -23.91 -14.03
CA ASN A 6 -5.73 -24.64 -15.29
C ASN A 6 -6.70 -25.81 -15.04
N THR A 7 -7.76 -25.85 -15.80
CA THR A 7 -8.75 -26.93 -15.78
C THR A 7 -8.94 -27.49 -17.18
N PRO A 8 -9.57 -28.67 -17.35
CA PRO A 8 -9.97 -29.14 -18.68
C PRO A 8 -10.92 -28.19 -19.42
N ASP A 9 -11.70 -27.39 -18.67
CA ASP A 9 -12.69 -26.45 -19.22
C ASP A 9 -12.10 -25.09 -19.58
N GLY A 10 -10.85 -24.78 -19.15
CA GLY A 10 -10.16 -23.54 -19.48
C GLY A 10 -9.23 -23.04 -18.40
N ARG A 11 -8.60 -21.89 -18.68
CA ARG A 11 -7.62 -21.23 -17.81
C ARG A 11 -8.20 -19.97 -17.20
N ILE A 12 -8.11 -19.87 -15.87
CA ILE A 12 -8.52 -18.71 -15.08
C ILE A 12 -7.27 -18.08 -14.48
N ILE A 13 -7.17 -16.76 -14.55
CA ILE A 13 -6.17 -15.97 -13.80
C ILE A 13 -6.90 -15.08 -12.81
N GLU A 14 -6.46 -15.10 -11.55
CA GLU A 14 -6.87 -14.15 -10.51
C GLU A 14 -5.62 -13.36 -10.10
N THR A 15 -5.66 -12.01 -10.22
CA THR A 15 -4.46 -11.19 -10.02
C THR A 15 -4.07 -11.06 -8.56
N GLY A 16 -4.99 -11.20 -7.61
CA GLY A 16 -4.86 -10.61 -6.28
C GLY A 16 -4.64 -9.10 -6.39
N ASP A 17 -4.34 -8.46 -5.28
CA ASP A 17 -3.87 -7.08 -5.29
C ASP A 17 -2.54 -7.02 -6.03
N PHE A 18 -2.45 -6.20 -7.07
CA PHE A 18 -1.25 -6.08 -7.89
C PHE A 18 -0.91 -4.64 -8.25
N LYS A 19 0.33 -4.45 -8.66
CA LYS A 19 0.87 -3.20 -9.14
C LYS A 19 2.04 -3.48 -10.09
N PHE A 20 2.14 -2.69 -11.16
CA PHE A 20 3.29 -2.72 -12.06
C PHE A 20 4.26 -1.57 -11.75
N ASP A 21 5.10 -1.75 -10.75
CA ASP A 21 6.15 -0.77 -10.45
C ASP A 21 7.34 -0.99 -11.40
N LEU A 22 7.57 -0.03 -12.31
CA LEU A 22 8.64 -0.12 -13.31
C LEU A 22 10.05 0.15 -12.72
N SER A 23 10.12 0.65 -11.48
CA SER A 23 11.37 0.85 -10.74
C SER A 23 11.23 0.37 -9.29
N PRO A 24 10.92 -0.92 -9.09
CA PRO A 24 10.58 -1.46 -7.78
C PRO A 24 11.79 -1.47 -6.84
N VAL A 25 11.51 -1.48 -5.54
CA VAL A 25 12.52 -1.69 -4.48
C VAL A 25 12.80 -3.18 -4.23
N ALA A 26 11.97 -4.06 -4.79
CA ALA A 26 12.10 -5.52 -4.76
C ALA A 26 12.19 -6.08 -6.18
N ASN A 27 11.92 -7.38 -6.36
CA ASN A 27 11.89 -7.97 -7.69
C ASN A 27 10.79 -7.37 -8.56
N PRO A 28 11.03 -7.09 -9.84
CA PRO A 28 10.00 -6.62 -10.76
C PRO A 28 8.93 -7.69 -10.98
N ALA A 29 7.77 -7.27 -11.48
CA ALA A 29 6.74 -8.20 -11.94
C ALA A 29 7.28 -9.03 -13.13
N ASP A 30 6.87 -10.28 -13.22
CA ASP A 30 7.26 -11.17 -14.32
C ASP A 30 6.34 -10.93 -15.54
N TYR A 31 6.72 -9.93 -16.33
CA TYR A 31 6.00 -9.60 -17.57
C TYR A 31 6.06 -10.71 -18.61
N GLN A 32 7.13 -11.54 -18.59
CA GLN A 32 7.33 -12.61 -19.57
C GLN A 32 6.32 -13.72 -19.34
N ILE A 33 6.09 -14.11 -18.09
CA ILE A 33 5.08 -15.14 -17.79
C ILE A 33 3.68 -14.65 -18.15
N MET A 34 3.35 -13.38 -17.91
CA MET A 34 2.05 -12.80 -18.25
C MET A 34 1.82 -12.81 -19.77
N SER A 35 2.82 -12.38 -20.54
CA SER A 35 2.76 -12.42 -22.00
C SER A 35 2.65 -13.85 -22.54
N PHE A 36 3.42 -14.80 -21.99
CA PHE A 36 3.33 -16.21 -22.34
C PHE A 36 1.94 -16.80 -22.07
N LEU A 37 1.32 -16.44 -20.93
CA LEU A 37 -0.05 -16.85 -20.63
C LEU A 37 -1.04 -16.29 -21.67
N GLY A 38 -0.89 -15.02 -22.05
CA GLY A 38 -1.71 -14.40 -23.10
C GLY A 38 -1.57 -15.07 -24.47
N GLU A 39 -0.38 -15.55 -24.83
CA GLU A 39 -0.13 -16.28 -26.08
C GLU A 39 -0.66 -17.73 -26.03
N THR A 40 -0.63 -18.36 -24.86
CA THR A 40 -1.11 -19.73 -24.67
C THR A 40 -2.60 -19.84 -24.39
N GLY A 41 -3.29 -18.71 -24.23
CA GLY A 41 -4.73 -18.59 -24.01
C GLY A 41 -5.11 -18.41 -22.54
N VAL A 42 -5.93 -17.41 -22.29
CA VAL A 42 -6.57 -17.12 -20.98
C VAL A 42 -8.06 -17.00 -21.23
N ASP A 43 -8.84 -17.88 -20.63
CA ASP A 43 -10.29 -17.82 -20.78
C ASP A 43 -10.89 -16.74 -19.91
N LEU A 44 -10.52 -16.66 -18.63
CA LEU A 44 -11.05 -15.67 -17.72
C LEU A 44 -9.92 -14.97 -16.95
N LEU A 45 -9.94 -13.65 -16.97
CA LEU A 45 -9.14 -12.82 -16.06
C LEU A 45 -10.05 -12.21 -14.99
N MET A 46 -9.75 -12.49 -13.72
CA MET A 46 -10.30 -11.83 -12.55
C MET A 46 -9.27 -10.82 -12.06
N SER A 47 -9.60 -9.52 -12.03
CA SER A 47 -8.59 -8.49 -11.77
C SER A 47 -9.06 -7.45 -10.77
N ASP A 48 -8.12 -7.05 -9.88
CA ASP A 48 -8.29 -6.01 -8.85
C ASP A 48 -8.69 -4.66 -9.46
N SER A 49 -9.77 -4.09 -8.94
CA SER A 49 -10.39 -2.86 -9.43
C SER A 49 -10.21 -1.65 -8.50
N THR A 50 -9.52 -1.79 -7.39
CA THR A 50 -9.47 -0.79 -6.30
C THR A 50 -9.11 0.62 -6.78
N ASN A 51 -8.20 0.75 -7.74
CA ASN A 51 -7.77 2.04 -8.28
C ASN A 51 -8.26 2.28 -9.73
N ALA A 52 -9.33 1.65 -10.17
CA ALA A 52 -9.88 1.85 -11.52
C ALA A 52 -10.29 3.32 -11.82
N GLU A 53 -10.47 4.15 -10.79
CA GLU A 53 -10.76 5.58 -10.93
C GLU A 53 -9.49 6.45 -11.08
N VAL A 54 -8.30 5.90 -10.81
CA VAL A 54 -7.04 6.65 -10.81
C VAL A 54 -6.40 6.56 -12.18
N PRO A 55 -6.30 7.67 -12.93
CA PRO A 55 -5.66 7.68 -14.23
C PRO A 55 -4.14 7.45 -14.10
N THR A 56 -3.49 7.19 -15.23
CA THR A 56 -2.04 7.00 -15.36
C THR A 56 -1.50 5.74 -14.67
N PHE A 57 -0.19 5.68 -14.41
CA PHE A 57 0.48 4.66 -13.62
C PHE A 57 0.54 5.07 -12.16
N SER A 58 0.56 4.09 -11.26
CA SER A 58 0.84 4.33 -9.85
C SER A 58 2.29 4.81 -9.64
N ILE A 59 2.51 5.60 -8.60
CA ILE A 59 3.84 6.12 -8.28
C ILE A 59 4.74 4.98 -7.77
N SER A 60 6.02 4.96 -8.20
CA SER A 60 6.97 3.97 -7.73
C SER A 60 7.31 4.12 -6.24
N GLU A 61 7.49 2.99 -5.56
CA GLU A 61 8.02 2.95 -4.19
C GLU A 61 9.38 3.63 -4.06
N LYS A 62 10.21 3.61 -5.11
CA LYS A 62 11.50 4.30 -5.13
C LYS A 62 11.35 5.83 -5.06
N THR A 63 10.31 6.37 -5.70
CA THR A 63 10.00 7.81 -5.62
C THR A 63 9.61 8.19 -4.20
N VAL A 64 8.79 7.37 -3.54
CA VAL A 64 8.41 7.59 -2.14
C VAL A 64 9.62 7.57 -1.21
N ALA A 65 10.55 6.63 -1.41
CA ALA A 65 11.79 6.58 -0.63
C ALA A 65 12.60 7.89 -0.74
N GLY A 66 12.69 8.47 -1.95
CA GLY A 66 13.34 9.74 -2.18
C GLY A 66 12.69 10.89 -1.42
N GLN A 67 11.36 10.97 -1.41
CA GLN A 67 10.60 11.98 -0.67
C GLN A 67 10.76 11.84 0.85
N VAL A 68 10.70 10.62 1.36
CA VAL A 68 10.96 10.36 2.78
C VAL A 68 12.35 10.83 3.17
N GLN A 69 13.39 10.50 2.39
CA GLN A 69 14.76 10.97 2.67
C GLN A 69 14.87 12.49 2.63
N GLU A 70 14.20 13.16 1.72
CA GLU A 70 14.21 14.62 1.64
C GLU A 70 13.57 15.28 2.88
N GLU A 71 12.47 14.71 3.40
CA GLU A 71 11.87 15.18 4.65
C GLU A 71 12.77 14.92 5.86
N PHE A 72 13.48 13.79 5.90
CA PHE A 72 14.48 13.52 6.94
C PHE A 72 15.63 14.53 6.93
N ARG A 73 16.06 14.93 5.74
CA ARG A 73 17.11 15.94 5.54
C ARG A 73 16.70 17.33 6.04
N LYS A 74 15.44 17.73 5.81
CA LYS A 74 14.91 19.06 6.15
C LYS A 74 14.49 19.22 7.61
N THR A 75 14.22 18.13 8.30
CA THR A 75 13.64 18.17 9.65
C THR A 75 14.69 18.31 10.72
N GLU A 76 14.65 19.42 11.45
CA GLU A 76 15.55 19.73 12.56
C GLU A 76 15.08 19.14 13.91
N GLY A 77 13.79 18.85 14.07
CA GLY A 77 13.19 18.23 15.27
C GLY A 77 13.11 16.71 15.19
N ARG A 78 12.32 16.12 16.11
CA ARG A 78 12.01 14.69 16.04
C ARG A 78 11.13 14.39 14.83
N ILE A 79 11.35 13.23 14.25
CA ILE A 79 10.48 12.70 13.18
C ILE A 79 9.63 11.58 13.80
N ILE A 80 8.32 11.63 13.54
CA ILE A 80 7.36 10.60 13.92
C ILE A 80 6.76 10.08 12.62
N VAL A 81 6.99 8.81 12.28
CA VAL A 81 6.42 8.21 11.08
C VAL A 81 5.35 7.19 11.46
N ALA A 82 4.14 7.42 10.94
CA ALA A 82 3.05 6.47 11.06
C ALA A 82 2.83 5.75 9.73
N THR A 83 2.86 4.41 9.77
CA THR A 83 2.66 3.56 8.59
C THR A 83 2.01 2.23 8.97
N PHE A 84 1.61 1.45 7.97
CA PHE A 84 1.16 0.08 8.19
C PHE A 84 2.32 -0.82 8.61
N ALA A 85 2.16 -1.54 9.72
CA ALA A 85 3.18 -2.46 10.23
C ALA A 85 3.45 -3.65 9.28
N SER A 86 2.50 -3.97 8.41
CA SER A 86 2.61 -5.04 7.40
C SER A 86 3.41 -4.63 6.16
N ASN A 87 3.59 -3.33 5.92
CA ASN A 87 4.37 -2.86 4.77
C ASN A 87 5.87 -2.85 5.11
N ILE A 88 6.49 -4.03 5.09
CA ILE A 88 7.90 -4.23 5.47
C ILE A 88 8.86 -3.45 4.57
N HIS A 89 8.56 -3.32 3.27
CA HIS A 89 9.38 -2.53 2.35
C HIS A 89 9.40 -1.05 2.74
N ARG A 90 8.25 -0.47 3.09
CA ARG A 90 8.14 0.91 3.56
C ARG A 90 8.88 1.10 4.89
N VAL A 91 8.73 0.14 5.81
CA VAL A 91 9.47 0.16 7.09
C VAL A 91 10.98 0.13 6.83
N GLN A 92 11.47 -0.71 5.90
CA GLN A 92 12.89 -0.74 5.53
C GLN A 92 13.38 0.60 4.97
N GLN A 93 12.61 1.24 4.08
CA GLN A 93 12.96 2.55 3.53
C GLN A 93 13.09 3.64 4.61
N ILE A 94 12.17 3.63 5.58
CA ILE A 94 12.19 4.55 6.73
C ILE A 94 13.41 4.30 7.61
N VAL A 95 13.72 3.02 7.87
CA VAL A 95 14.91 2.61 8.63
C VAL A 95 16.19 3.01 7.93
N GLU A 96 16.29 2.82 6.61
CA GLU A 96 17.43 3.28 5.80
C GLU A 96 17.62 4.80 5.85
N ALA A 97 16.52 5.55 5.78
CA ALA A 97 16.57 7.00 5.96
C ALA A 97 17.06 7.37 7.38
N ALA A 98 16.60 6.68 8.41
CA ALA A 98 17.08 6.91 9.78
C ALA A 98 18.58 6.67 9.91
N VAL A 99 19.09 5.58 9.36
CA VAL A 99 20.52 5.26 9.37
C VAL A 99 21.32 6.31 8.62
N LYS A 100 20.85 6.70 7.41
CA LYS A 100 21.51 7.71 6.56
C LYS A 100 21.63 9.06 7.24
N PHE A 101 20.62 9.47 7.99
CA PHE A 101 20.58 10.76 8.71
C PHE A 101 20.91 10.65 10.20
N ASN A 102 21.53 9.54 10.62
CA ASN A 102 21.98 9.26 12.00
C ASN A 102 20.89 9.43 13.05
N ARG A 103 19.63 9.05 12.74
CA ARG A 103 18.53 9.09 13.70
C ARG A 103 18.33 7.74 14.39
N LYS A 104 18.29 7.73 15.70
CA LYS A 104 17.96 6.56 16.51
C LYS A 104 16.47 6.26 16.46
N ILE A 105 16.12 5.00 16.44
CA ILE A 105 14.77 4.52 16.15
C ILE A 105 14.09 4.01 17.42
N LEU A 106 13.00 4.65 17.77
CA LEU A 106 12.04 4.18 18.77
C LEU A 106 10.85 3.55 18.05
N VAL A 107 10.42 2.37 18.47
CA VAL A 107 9.32 1.65 17.83
C VAL A 107 8.15 1.53 18.78
N TYR A 108 6.95 1.97 18.35
CA TYR A 108 5.73 1.91 19.14
C TYR A 108 4.55 1.31 18.38
N GLY A 109 3.73 0.55 19.11
CA GLY A 109 2.63 -0.25 18.60
C GLY A 109 3.00 -1.73 18.53
N ARG A 110 2.14 -2.58 19.14
CA ARG A 110 2.44 -4.01 19.29
C ARG A 110 2.74 -4.70 17.95
N SER A 111 1.91 -4.46 16.93
CA SER A 111 2.13 -5.04 15.60
C SER A 111 3.40 -4.51 14.94
N MET A 112 3.74 -3.23 15.10
CA MET A 112 4.98 -2.67 14.54
C MET A 112 6.22 -3.31 15.16
N VAL A 113 6.27 -3.44 16.48
CA VAL A 113 7.37 -4.10 17.19
C VAL A 113 7.52 -5.54 16.72
N ASN A 114 6.44 -6.33 16.74
CA ASN A 114 6.47 -7.73 16.34
C ASN A 114 6.91 -7.93 14.89
N ASN A 115 6.37 -7.13 13.95
CA ASN A 115 6.69 -7.27 12.54
C ASN A 115 8.13 -6.86 12.26
N ILE A 116 8.66 -5.81 12.89
CA ILE A 116 10.06 -5.43 12.77
C ILE A 116 10.98 -6.54 13.31
N ASP A 117 10.67 -7.10 14.46
CA ASP A 117 11.47 -8.19 15.05
C ASP A 117 11.52 -9.42 14.14
N VAL A 118 10.38 -9.83 13.57
CA VAL A 118 10.31 -10.95 12.64
C VAL A 118 11.06 -10.61 11.34
N ALA A 119 10.81 -9.44 10.76
CA ALA A 119 11.41 -9.01 9.51
C ALA A 119 12.94 -8.86 9.61
N ARG A 120 13.46 -8.45 10.77
CA ARG A 120 14.91 -8.42 11.05
C ARG A 120 15.49 -9.82 11.11
N LYS A 121 14.85 -10.75 11.84
CA LYS A 121 15.27 -12.16 11.89
C LYS A 121 15.29 -12.83 10.52
N MET A 122 14.35 -12.49 9.65
CA MET A 122 14.26 -12.99 8.28
C MET A 122 15.17 -12.25 7.29
N GLY A 123 15.87 -11.18 7.70
CA GLY A 123 16.77 -10.40 6.85
C GLY A 123 16.10 -9.41 5.90
N TYR A 124 14.79 -9.17 6.05
CA TYR A 124 14.06 -8.16 5.26
C TYR A 124 14.34 -6.74 5.76
N ILE A 125 14.51 -6.54 7.07
CA ILE A 125 14.93 -5.27 7.64
C ILE A 125 16.40 -5.37 8.03
N LYS A 126 17.24 -4.61 7.31
CA LYS A 126 18.69 -4.54 7.50
C LYS A 126 19.04 -3.22 8.19
N CYS A 127 19.47 -3.30 9.45
CA CYS A 127 19.86 -2.14 10.23
C CYS A 127 20.77 -2.57 11.37
N PRO A 128 21.88 -1.86 11.66
CA PRO A 128 22.71 -2.13 12.83
C PRO A 128 21.90 -1.96 14.13
N ASP A 129 22.07 -2.87 15.08
CA ASP A 129 21.31 -2.89 16.34
C ASP A 129 21.38 -1.58 17.12
N ARG A 130 22.52 -0.89 17.08
CA ARG A 130 22.75 0.40 17.72
C ARG A 130 21.79 1.52 17.32
N PHE A 131 21.03 1.35 16.23
CA PHE A 131 20.03 2.33 15.82
C PHE A 131 18.69 2.14 16.51
N PHE A 132 18.33 0.92 16.90
CA PHE A 132 17.12 0.66 17.68
C PHE A 132 17.41 0.87 19.17
N ILE A 133 16.75 1.85 19.76
CA ILE A 133 17.00 2.24 21.14
C ILE A 133 15.74 2.17 22.01
N LYS A 134 15.93 2.16 23.32
CA LYS A 134 14.85 2.27 24.30
C LYS A 134 14.57 3.72 24.66
N ASN A 135 13.40 3.98 25.24
CA ASN A 135 12.97 5.32 25.61
C ASN A 135 13.95 6.04 26.56
N ASP A 136 14.57 5.32 27.47
CA ASP A 136 15.50 5.93 28.44
C ASP A 136 16.78 6.44 27.78
N GLU A 137 17.27 5.75 26.76
CA GLU A 137 18.41 6.19 25.95
C GLU A 137 18.06 7.46 25.15
N ALA A 138 16.83 7.53 24.61
CA ALA A 138 16.37 8.68 23.81
C ALA A 138 16.28 9.98 24.61
N LYS A 139 16.14 9.94 25.94
CA LYS A 139 16.07 11.14 26.79
C LYS A 139 17.35 11.97 26.77
N HIS A 140 18.47 11.37 26.40
CA HIS A 140 19.79 11.99 26.37
C HIS A 140 20.21 12.42 24.96
N LEU A 141 19.38 12.19 23.96
CA LEU A 141 19.66 12.53 22.56
C LEU A 141 19.00 13.85 22.16
N PRO A 142 19.62 14.62 21.27
CA PRO A 142 18.99 15.79 20.69
C PRO A 142 17.84 15.35 19.76
N ASP A 143 16.85 16.22 19.60
CA ASP A 143 15.63 15.92 18.84
C ASP A 143 15.88 15.53 17.39
N ASN A 144 16.86 16.13 16.75
CA ASN A 144 17.24 15.81 15.38
C ASN A 144 17.90 14.43 15.20
N GLU A 145 18.20 13.73 16.28
CA GLU A 145 18.72 12.37 16.26
C GLU A 145 17.64 11.32 16.60
N ILE A 146 16.36 11.71 16.70
CA ILE A 146 15.28 10.81 17.09
C ILE A 146 14.31 10.58 15.94
N LEU A 147 14.04 9.31 15.62
CA LEU A 147 12.91 8.82 14.85
C LEU A 147 11.99 8.00 15.74
N ILE A 148 10.71 8.28 15.69
CA ILE A 148 9.65 7.48 16.28
C ILE A 148 8.87 6.80 15.16
N LEU A 149 8.94 5.48 15.07
CA LEU A 149 8.20 4.68 14.10
C LEU A 149 7.03 4.01 14.81
N CYS A 150 5.79 4.25 14.34
CA CYS A 150 4.62 3.81 15.06
C CYS A 150 3.44 3.40 14.17
N THR A 151 2.48 2.68 14.75
CA THR A 151 1.18 2.41 14.17
C THR A 151 0.20 3.57 14.40
N GLY A 152 -0.93 3.59 13.69
CA GLY A 152 -2.01 4.53 13.91
C GLY A 152 -2.20 5.54 12.77
N SER A 153 -1.69 5.24 11.59
CA SER A 153 -1.87 6.07 10.40
C SER A 153 -3.33 6.12 9.89
N GLN A 154 -4.20 5.24 10.40
CA GLN A 154 -5.63 5.18 10.07
C GLN A 154 -6.52 5.84 11.14
N GLY A 155 -5.94 6.49 12.15
CA GLY A 155 -6.69 7.18 13.20
C GLY A 155 -7.34 6.25 14.22
N GLU A 156 -6.90 4.99 14.30
CA GLU A 156 -7.44 4.00 15.24
C GLU A 156 -7.21 4.46 16.69
N ALA A 157 -8.26 4.42 17.51
CA ALA A 157 -8.26 5.01 18.86
C ALA A 157 -7.16 4.43 19.78
N LEU A 158 -6.90 3.13 19.68
CA LEU A 158 -5.93 2.43 20.53
C LEU A 158 -4.52 2.37 19.94
N ALA A 159 -4.32 2.84 18.72
CA ALA A 159 -3.01 2.84 18.08
C ALA A 159 -2.03 3.85 18.72
N ALA A 160 -0.75 3.61 18.50
CA ALA A 160 0.31 4.37 19.17
C ALA A 160 0.23 5.88 18.86
N LEU A 161 0.09 6.28 17.58
CA LEU A 161 0.04 7.68 17.19
C LEU A 161 -1.15 8.42 17.82
N ASN A 162 -2.35 7.81 17.86
CA ASN A 162 -3.53 8.44 18.46
C ASN A 162 -3.34 8.65 19.97
N ARG A 163 -2.74 7.67 20.67
CA ARG A 163 -2.42 7.81 22.08
C ARG A 163 -1.36 8.89 22.34
N ILE A 164 -0.35 9.01 21.47
CA ILE A 164 0.66 10.06 21.52
C ILE A 164 -0.01 11.44 21.33
N ALA A 165 -0.86 11.59 20.32
CA ALA A 165 -1.58 12.82 20.02
C ALA A 165 -2.59 13.23 21.13
N ASN A 166 -3.16 12.26 21.83
CA ASN A 166 -4.05 12.50 22.97
C ASN A 166 -3.31 12.72 24.30
N GLY A 167 -1.97 12.62 24.33
CA GLY A 167 -1.17 12.71 25.56
C GLY A 167 -1.33 11.51 26.51
N THR A 168 -2.01 10.44 26.08
CA THR A 168 -2.25 9.23 26.90
C THR A 168 -1.21 8.13 26.70
N HIS A 169 -0.24 8.35 25.78
CA HIS A 169 0.88 7.43 25.63
C HIS A 169 1.85 7.58 26.82
N ARG A 170 2.26 6.45 27.42
CA ARG A 170 3.04 6.45 28.66
C ARG A 170 4.42 7.10 28.54
N GLN A 171 5.06 6.99 27.39
CA GLN A 171 6.47 7.35 27.19
C GLN A 171 6.67 8.56 26.27
N ILE A 172 5.79 8.77 25.31
CA ILE A 172 5.93 9.82 24.28
C ILE A 172 4.74 10.77 24.33
N LYS A 173 5.05 12.06 24.22
CA LYS A 173 4.09 13.15 23.98
C LYS A 173 4.56 13.96 22.79
N ILE A 174 3.61 14.51 22.03
CA ILE A 174 3.92 15.50 20.99
C ILE A 174 4.44 16.76 21.65
N LYS A 175 5.43 17.35 21.02
CA LYS A 175 5.94 18.67 21.40
C LYS A 175 6.07 19.58 20.18
N PRO A 176 6.03 20.91 20.36
CA PRO A 176 6.29 21.84 19.27
C PRO A 176 7.61 21.53 18.58
N GLY A 177 7.62 21.59 17.23
CA GLY A 177 8.81 21.23 16.43
C GLY A 177 8.90 19.77 16.01
N ASP A 178 8.03 18.89 16.51
CA ASP A 178 7.91 17.53 15.97
C ASP A 178 7.38 17.56 14.53
N THR A 179 7.91 16.71 13.67
CA THR A 179 7.37 16.47 12.33
C THR A 179 6.74 15.08 12.28
N VAL A 180 5.45 15.03 11.94
CA VAL A 180 4.68 13.77 11.82
C VAL A 180 4.42 13.48 10.35
N LEU A 181 4.93 12.33 9.88
CA LEU A 181 4.78 11.83 8.52
C LEU A 181 3.72 10.72 8.48
N PHE A 182 2.65 10.91 7.72
CA PHE A 182 1.70 9.86 7.39
C PHE A 182 2.18 9.16 6.11
N SER A 183 2.75 7.97 6.25
CA SER A 183 3.21 7.17 5.11
C SER A 183 2.18 6.08 4.76
N SER A 184 0.92 6.49 4.68
CA SER A 184 -0.22 5.69 4.22
C SER A 184 -1.37 6.63 3.85
N ASN A 185 -2.24 6.20 2.92
CA ASN A 185 -3.52 6.88 2.69
C ASN A 185 -4.59 6.36 3.66
N PRO A 186 -5.57 7.18 4.04
CA PRO A 186 -6.75 6.69 4.72
C PRO A 186 -7.49 5.66 3.86
N ILE A 187 -7.76 4.48 4.41
CA ILE A 187 -8.65 3.52 3.75
C ILE A 187 -10.10 4.04 3.77
N PRO A 188 -10.97 3.63 2.83
CA PRO A 188 -12.36 4.03 2.81
C PRO A 188 -13.02 3.89 4.19
N GLY A 189 -13.73 4.94 4.63
CA GLY A 189 -14.37 5.00 5.95
C GLY A 189 -13.50 5.59 7.08
N ASN A 190 -12.19 5.68 6.94
CA ASN A 190 -11.30 6.20 8.00
C ASN A 190 -10.97 7.70 7.87
N GLN A 191 -11.36 8.38 6.78
CA GLN A 191 -11.00 9.78 6.49
C GLN A 191 -11.32 10.72 7.67
N SER A 192 -12.50 10.59 8.28
CA SER A 192 -12.91 11.43 9.39
C SER A 192 -12.06 11.21 10.65
N SER A 193 -11.65 9.97 10.92
CA SER A 193 -10.80 9.62 12.06
C SER A 193 -9.37 10.13 11.86
N VAL A 194 -8.83 9.97 10.66
CA VAL A 194 -7.51 10.50 10.30
C VAL A 194 -7.50 12.03 10.36
N SER A 195 -8.51 12.72 9.79
CA SER A 195 -8.62 14.17 9.84
C SER A 195 -8.68 14.71 11.28
N ARG A 196 -9.44 14.05 12.16
CA ARG A 196 -9.47 14.40 13.60
C ARG A 196 -8.10 14.24 14.26
N LEU A 197 -7.39 13.18 13.95
CA LEU A 197 -6.04 12.93 14.47
C LEU A 197 -5.06 14.02 14.00
N ILE A 198 -5.05 14.34 12.71
CA ILE A 198 -4.24 15.40 12.12
C ILE A 198 -4.49 16.75 12.80
N ASN A 199 -5.75 17.13 12.98
CA ASN A 199 -6.10 18.36 13.68
C ASN A 199 -5.59 18.42 15.13
N LYS A 200 -5.55 17.28 15.83
CA LYS A 200 -4.95 17.20 17.18
C LYS A 200 -3.44 17.42 17.15
N LEU A 201 -2.75 16.83 16.19
CA LEU A 201 -1.30 16.97 16.01
C LEU A 201 -0.93 18.45 15.73
N TYR A 202 -1.67 19.11 14.82
CA TYR A 202 -1.51 20.56 14.58
C TYR A 202 -1.72 21.38 15.84
N ARG A 203 -2.78 21.12 16.62
CA ARG A 203 -3.04 21.82 17.89
C ARG A 203 -1.94 21.61 18.92
N SER A 204 -1.19 20.52 18.84
CA SER A 204 -0.04 20.25 19.71
C SER A 204 1.27 20.87 19.19
N GLY A 205 1.23 21.65 18.10
CA GLY A 205 2.38 22.34 17.52
C GLY A 205 3.26 21.47 16.63
N ALA A 206 2.79 20.32 16.20
CA ALA A 206 3.51 19.47 15.25
C ALA A 206 3.30 19.96 13.81
N ARG A 207 4.34 19.83 12.99
CA ARG A 207 4.25 19.88 11.53
C ARG A 207 3.76 18.53 11.04
N VAL A 208 2.65 18.50 10.31
CA VAL A 208 2.09 17.25 9.79
C VAL A 208 2.24 17.20 8.28
N LEU A 209 2.75 16.08 7.77
CA LEU A 209 2.92 15.80 6.36
C LEU A 209 2.09 14.57 5.99
N GLU A 210 1.13 14.78 5.12
CA GLU A 210 0.24 13.76 4.55
C GLU A 210 0.65 13.45 3.13
N ASN A 211 0.19 12.32 2.61
CA ASN A 211 0.28 12.06 1.18
C ASN A 211 -0.62 13.05 0.42
N SER A 212 -0.04 13.84 -0.44
CA SER A 212 -0.72 14.83 -1.27
C SER A 212 -0.11 14.88 -2.66
N MET A 213 -0.70 15.63 -3.59
CA MET A 213 -0.12 15.86 -4.92
C MET A 213 1.29 16.50 -4.87
N ILE A 214 1.64 17.13 -3.75
CA ILE A 214 2.93 17.80 -3.57
C ILE A 214 3.94 16.91 -2.82
N SER A 215 3.45 16.03 -1.95
CA SER A 215 4.29 15.14 -1.13
C SER A 215 3.92 13.68 -1.37
N ASN A 216 4.65 13.00 -2.24
CA ASN A 216 4.48 11.59 -2.54
C ASN A 216 5.05 10.71 -1.41
N LEU A 217 4.41 10.75 -0.22
CA LEU A 217 4.84 9.99 0.97
C LEU A 217 4.25 8.58 1.02
N HIS A 218 3.35 8.27 0.10
CA HIS A 218 2.73 6.97 -0.04
C HIS A 218 2.40 6.67 -1.50
N THR A 219 2.39 5.41 -1.85
CA THR A 219 1.84 4.91 -3.11
C THR A 219 0.91 3.74 -2.81
N SER A 220 -0.11 3.58 -3.64
CA SER A 220 -1.03 2.44 -3.53
C SER A 220 -0.30 1.12 -3.82
N GLY A 221 -0.77 0.05 -3.20
CA GLY A 221 -0.41 -1.33 -3.56
C GLY A 221 -1.26 -1.89 -4.70
N HIS A 222 -2.23 -1.09 -5.20
CA HIS A 222 -3.18 -1.49 -6.24
C HIS A 222 -2.88 -0.75 -7.54
N ALA A 223 -3.08 -1.45 -8.65
CA ALA A 223 -2.87 -0.96 -10.01
C ALA A 223 -3.82 0.19 -10.37
N SER A 224 -3.28 1.25 -10.96
CA SER A 224 -4.04 2.33 -11.58
C SER A 224 -4.44 1.96 -13.02
N GLN A 225 -5.20 2.81 -13.71
CA GLN A 225 -5.83 2.49 -15.01
C GLN A 225 -4.85 1.92 -16.04
N GLU A 226 -3.68 2.55 -16.21
CA GLU A 226 -2.73 2.11 -17.25
C GLU A 226 -2.06 0.77 -16.89
N GLU A 227 -1.92 0.47 -15.60
CA GLU A 227 -1.43 -0.83 -15.14
C GLU A 227 -2.50 -1.92 -15.31
N GLN A 228 -3.78 -1.59 -15.09
CA GLN A 228 -4.92 -2.48 -15.33
C GLN A 228 -5.05 -2.79 -16.82
N LYS A 229 -4.93 -1.78 -17.70
CA LYS A 229 -4.89 -1.97 -19.15
C LYS A 229 -3.70 -2.84 -19.57
N LEU A 230 -2.52 -2.60 -18.99
CA LEU A 230 -1.33 -3.40 -19.29
C LEU A 230 -1.52 -4.87 -18.89
N MET A 231 -2.15 -5.17 -17.75
CA MET A 231 -2.49 -6.54 -17.36
C MET A 231 -3.36 -7.23 -18.43
N MET A 232 -4.41 -6.55 -18.90
CA MET A 232 -5.31 -7.08 -19.91
C MET A 232 -4.62 -7.25 -21.27
N LEU A 233 -3.74 -6.32 -21.66
CA LEU A 233 -2.98 -6.41 -22.91
C LEU A 233 -1.95 -7.55 -22.90
N LEU A 234 -1.32 -7.81 -21.76
CA LEU A 234 -0.34 -8.91 -21.60
C LEU A 234 -1.05 -10.26 -21.57
N THR A 235 -2.15 -10.38 -20.84
CA THR A 235 -2.83 -11.67 -20.63
C THR A 235 -3.87 -11.99 -21.71
N LYS A 236 -4.33 -11.00 -22.51
CA LYS A 236 -5.29 -11.14 -23.64
C LYS A 236 -6.47 -12.04 -23.30
N PRO A 237 -7.20 -11.79 -22.20
CA PRO A 237 -8.25 -12.69 -21.75
C PRO A 237 -9.44 -12.69 -22.69
N LYS A 238 -10.04 -13.88 -22.92
CA LYS A 238 -11.30 -14.00 -23.67
C LYS A 238 -12.46 -13.36 -22.90
N TYR A 239 -12.51 -13.60 -21.59
CA TYR A 239 -13.52 -13.06 -20.68
C TYR A 239 -12.87 -12.28 -19.55
N PHE A 240 -13.57 -11.26 -19.05
CA PHE A 240 -13.08 -10.38 -18.02
C PHE A 240 -14.09 -10.27 -16.85
N PHE A 241 -13.58 -10.37 -15.63
CA PHE A 241 -14.36 -10.21 -14.41
C PHE A 241 -13.61 -9.28 -13.45
N PRO A 242 -14.00 -7.98 -13.37
CA PRO A 242 -13.44 -7.06 -12.40
C PRO A 242 -13.87 -7.48 -10.99
N VAL A 243 -12.91 -7.59 -10.09
CA VAL A 243 -13.11 -7.95 -8.69
C VAL A 243 -12.49 -6.92 -7.76
N HIS A 244 -12.73 -7.04 -6.46
CA HIS A 244 -12.07 -6.26 -5.43
C HIS A 244 -12.20 -4.73 -5.62
N GLY A 245 -13.32 -4.17 -5.17
CA GLY A 245 -13.62 -2.74 -5.23
C GLY A 245 -15.09 -2.44 -5.07
N GLU A 246 -15.44 -1.17 -5.02
CA GLU A 246 -16.83 -0.74 -5.05
C GLU A 246 -17.43 -0.96 -6.44
N HIS A 247 -18.74 -1.11 -6.54
CA HIS A 247 -19.43 -1.36 -7.82
C HIS A 247 -19.07 -0.35 -8.91
N LYS A 248 -18.89 0.91 -8.56
CA LYS A 248 -18.42 1.96 -9.47
C LYS A 248 -17.06 1.63 -10.08
N MET A 249 -16.11 1.15 -9.26
CA MET A 249 -14.76 0.77 -9.69
C MET A 249 -14.82 -0.42 -10.65
N LEU A 250 -15.68 -1.41 -10.36
CA LEU A 250 -15.91 -2.56 -11.24
C LEU A 250 -16.44 -2.11 -12.62
N CYS A 251 -17.42 -1.19 -12.63
CA CYS A 251 -17.96 -0.65 -13.87
C CYS A 251 -16.93 0.12 -14.70
N ILE A 252 -16.04 0.88 -14.05
CA ILE A 252 -14.94 1.60 -14.71
C ILE A 252 -13.95 0.59 -15.28
N HIS A 253 -13.56 -0.42 -14.50
CA HIS A 253 -12.60 -1.43 -14.94
C HIS A 253 -13.13 -2.25 -16.14
N LYS A 254 -14.43 -2.54 -16.19
CA LYS A 254 -15.08 -3.08 -17.39
C LYS A 254 -14.89 -2.18 -18.61
N LYS A 255 -15.07 -0.85 -18.47
CA LYS A 255 -14.84 0.09 -19.57
C LYS A 255 -13.38 0.09 -20.04
N LEU A 256 -12.41 -0.03 -19.12
CA LEU A 256 -11.01 -0.14 -19.49
C LEU A 256 -10.73 -1.42 -20.31
N TYR A 257 -11.42 -2.53 -20.00
CA TYR A 257 -11.34 -3.74 -20.82
C TYR A 257 -11.85 -3.51 -22.25
N GLU A 258 -12.98 -2.79 -22.39
CA GLU A 258 -13.53 -2.41 -23.69
C GLU A 258 -12.58 -1.47 -24.47
N GLU A 259 -11.96 -0.50 -23.78
CA GLU A 259 -10.98 0.44 -24.37
C GLU A 259 -9.75 -0.26 -24.96
N VAL A 260 -9.31 -1.37 -24.37
CA VAL A 260 -8.16 -2.15 -24.88
C VAL A 260 -8.57 -3.21 -25.91
N GLY A 261 -9.82 -3.18 -26.40
CA GLY A 261 -10.33 -4.04 -27.47
C GLY A 261 -11.12 -5.26 -27.00
N GLY A 262 -11.42 -5.36 -25.71
CA GLY A 262 -12.29 -6.40 -25.18
C GLY A 262 -13.75 -6.24 -25.64
N LYS A 263 -14.46 -7.35 -25.82
CA LYS A 263 -15.88 -7.32 -26.21
C LYS A 263 -16.76 -6.97 -25.03
N PRO A 264 -17.74 -6.05 -25.14
CA PRO A 264 -18.61 -5.64 -24.04
C PRO A 264 -19.40 -6.78 -23.38
N ASP A 265 -19.81 -7.77 -24.17
CA ASP A 265 -20.55 -8.97 -23.76
C ASP A 265 -19.65 -10.04 -23.09
N HIS A 266 -18.33 -9.90 -23.17
CA HIS A 266 -17.37 -10.75 -22.52
C HIS A 266 -16.89 -10.21 -21.16
N ALA A 267 -17.41 -9.07 -20.68
CA ALA A 267 -17.06 -8.50 -19.39
C ALA A 267 -18.27 -8.49 -18.43
N PHE A 268 -18.08 -9.12 -17.26
CA PHE A 268 -19.14 -9.38 -16.29
C PHE A 268 -18.91 -8.58 -15.02
N VAL A 269 -19.84 -7.66 -14.71
CA VAL A 269 -19.87 -6.97 -13.40
C VAL A 269 -20.97 -7.61 -12.58
N LEU A 270 -20.60 -8.32 -11.54
CA LEU A 270 -21.50 -9.13 -10.73
C LEU A 270 -21.62 -8.60 -9.30
N SER A 271 -22.70 -8.99 -8.64
CA SER A 271 -22.94 -8.76 -7.23
C SER A 271 -22.59 -9.98 -6.40
N ASN A 272 -22.44 -9.79 -5.08
CA ASN A 272 -22.23 -10.91 -4.17
C ASN A 272 -23.39 -11.91 -4.26
N GLY A 273 -23.06 -13.18 -4.52
CA GLY A 273 -24.03 -14.25 -4.71
C GLY A 273 -24.29 -14.61 -6.18
N ASP A 274 -23.88 -13.76 -7.15
CA ASP A 274 -23.91 -14.15 -8.55
C ASP A 274 -22.77 -15.14 -8.86
N CYS A 275 -22.99 -16.03 -9.83
CA CYS A 275 -22.02 -17.05 -10.22
C CYS A 275 -21.73 -17.01 -11.73
N LEU A 276 -20.45 -17.20 -12.08
CA LEU A 276 -20.00 -17.53 -13.43
C LEU A 276 -19.59 -18.99 -13.50
N CYS A 277 -20.00 -19.68 -14.54
CA CYS A 277 -19.56 -21.04 -14.82
C CYS A 277 -18.70 -21.02 -16.08
N LEU A 278 -17.47 -21.51 -16.00
CA LEU A 278 -16.59 -21.75 -17.14
C LEU A 278 -16.69 -23.23 -17.51
N LYS A 279 -17.09 -23.49 -18.74
CA LYS A 279 -17.19 -24.85 -19.30
C LYS A 279 -16.86 -24.83 -20.79
N ASP A 280 -16.05 -25.75 -21.22
CA ASP A 280 -15.63 -25.89 -22.63
C ASP A 280 -15.12 -24.55 -23.23
N HIS A 281 -14.34 -23.78 -22.48
CA HIS A 281 -13.82 -22.45 -22.82
C HIS A 281 -14.89 -21.34 -23.02
N GLU A 282 -16.12 -21.57 -22.52
CA GLU A 282 -17.23 -20.60 -22.58
C GLU A 282 -17.71 -20.23 -21.18
N ILE A 283 -18.15 -18.97 -21.01
CA ILE A 283 -18.67 -18.45 -19.74
C ILE A 283 -20.19 -18.36 -19.78
N PHE A 284 -20.83 -18.88 -18.75
CA PHE A 284 -22.25 -18.77 -18.52
C PHE A 284 -22.52 -18.13 -17.17
N GLN A 285 -23.35 -17.10 -17.14
CA GLN A 285 -23.84 -16.54 -15.89
C GLN A 285 -24.96 -17.43 -15.35
N THR A 286 -24.80 -17.92 -14.13
CA THR A 286 -25.82 -18.70 -13.43
C THR A 286 -26.29 -17.91 -12.21
N ARG A 287 -27.52 -18.13 -11.75
CA ARG A 287 -27.94 -17.67 -10.42
C ARG A 287 -27.53 -18.73 -9.41
N SER A 288 -26.99 -18.31 -8.26
CA SER A 288 -26.86 -19.23 -7.12
C SER A 288 -28.24 -19.74 -6.74
N VAL A 289 -28.35 -21.05 -6.58
CA VAL A 289 -29.55 -21.72 -6.10
C VAL A 289 -29.70 -21.47 -4.60
#